data_af03a03c835856c1096fb2dd4ddf5bc2
#
_entry.id   af03a03c835856c1096fb2dd4ddf5bc2
#
_cell.length_a   1.000
_cell.length_b   1.000
_cell.length_c   1.000
_cell.angle_alpha   90.00
_cell.angle_beta   90.00
_cell.angle_gamma   90.00
#
_symmetry.space_group_name_H-M   'P 1'
#
loop_
_entity.id
_entity.type
_entity.pdbx_description
1 polymer ?
#
loop_
_entity_poly.entity_id
_entity_poly.type
_entity_poly.pdbx_seq_one_letter_code
_entity_poly.pdbx_strand_id
1 'polypeptide(L)'
;MSATQVVCSMAFHPDEWAEAPLIRIARGEYRSLSSYMDSDSMSASLQDVGKADEQTLEKVGLVLMLLQGTLFSEIPDVSHRLSPARVSTELLYNRFDWTMLCMISAFLLAFLLTVSQRFSLRWGALVASILHGALALTLMLLLAARWYISGHIPLSNGYETMLFVSFCLIGGTLLWGHVRLQSFAALGAAFMLLVAHLGEINPQITPLMPVLHSPWLSAHVSIIMISYALLALSLVERALLRPAVMCLAAGIFLGAVWANVSWGTYWSWDPKESWALVCLIVYSIPLHQESLPWFRKDAHYRLYSLLALACLLMTYFGVNYLLGGMHSYAG
;
A
#
# COMPACT_ATOMS: atom_id res chain seq x y z
N MET A 1 9.84 14.34 0.55
CA MET A 1 10.91 14.37 1.57
C MET A 1 10.35 15.01 2.83
N SER A 2 10.64 14.46 4.02
CA SER A 2 10.31 15.15 5.28
C SER A 2 11.21 16.39 5.42
N ALA A 3 10.78 17.39 6.20
CA ALA A 3 11.60 18.57 6.45
C ALA A 3 13.01 18.19 6.96
N THR A 4 13.09 17.17 7.80
CA THR A 4 14.36 16.63 8.30
C THR A 4 15.25 16.04 7.19
N GLN A 5 14.65 15.31 6.23
CA GLN A 5 15.41 14.76 5.08
C GLN A 5 15.90 15.87 4.14
N VAL A 6 15.11 16.94 3.96
CA VAL A 6 15.52 18.12 3.18
C VAL A 6 16.71 18.80 3.87
N VAL A 7 16.64 19.03 5.18
CA VAL A 7 17.72 19.64 5.95
C VAL A 7 18.97 18.78 5.95
N CYS A 8 18.84 17.45 6.13
CA CYS A 8 19.96 16.53 6.02
C CYS A 8 20.57 16.52 4.61
N SER A 9 19.74 16.48 3.57
CA SER A 9 20.21 16.54 2.18
C SER A 9 20.92 17.85 1.87
N MET A 10 20.41 18.98 2.33
CA MET A 10 21.09 20.29 2.22
C MET A 10 22.45 20.31 2.93
N ALA A 11 22.57 19.66 4.08
CA ALA A 11 23.83 19.57 4.82
C ALA A 11 24.89 18.67 4.15
N PHE A 12 24.46 17.61 3.45
CA PHE A 12 25.38 16.67 2.78
C PHE A 12 25.72 17.04 1.34
N HIS A 13 24.86 17.82 0.67
CA HIS A 13 25.03 18.25 -0.73
C HIS A 13 24.73 19.75 -0.89
N PRO A 14 25.49 20.64 -0.21
CA PRO A 14 25.22 22.08 -0.20
C PRO A 14 25.24 22.70 -1.59
N ASP A 15 26.18 22.26 -2.45
CA ASP A 15 26.35 22.83 -3.79
C ASP A 15 25.17 22.53 -4.73
N GLU A 16 24.61 21.32 -4.64
CA GLU A 16 23.42 20.93 -5.44
C GLU A 16 22.18 21.74 -5.04
N TRP A 17 22.03 22.02 -3.75
CA TRP A 17 20.89 22.79 -3.23
C TRP A 17 21.06 24.30 -3.40
N ALA A 18 22.29 24.82 -3.45
CA ALA A 18 22.56 26.24 -3.65
C ALA A 18 22.08 26.72 -5.03
N GLU A 19 22.17 25.88 -6.05
CA GLU A 19 21.73 26.21 -7.41
C GLU A 19 20.28 25.79 -7.71
N ALA A 20 19.64 25.00 -6.83
CA ALA A 20 18.28 24.58 -7.05
C ALA A 20 17.30 25.76 -7.04
N PRO A 21 16.36 25.87 -8.02
CA PRO A 21 15.39 26.96 -8.09
C PRO A 21 14.28 26.76 -7.06
N LEU A 22 14.55 27.07 -5.80
CA LEU A 22 13.67 26.80 -4.67
C LEU A 22 12.75 27.98 -4.31
N ILE A 23 13.10 29.21 -4.70
CA ILE A 23 12.39 30.42 -4.30
C ILE A 23 11.62 30.97 -5.49
N ARG A 24 10.29 30.93 -5.39
CA ARG A 24 9.40 31.50 -6.40
C ARG A 24 9.24 33.00 -6.15
N ILE A 25 9.58 33.80 -7.16
CA ILE A 25 9.30 35.23 -7.18
C ILE A 25 7.99 35.47 -7.94
N ALA A 26 7.30 36.57 -7.65
CA ALA A 26 6.06 36.97 -8.29
C ALA A 26 6.14 36.80 -9.84
N ARG A 27 5.14 36.21 -10.48
CA ARG A 27 5.00 35.89 -11.91
C ARG A 27 5.67 34.60 -12.44
N GLY A 28 6.02 33.65 -11.59
CA GLY A 28 6.49 32.32 -12.05
C GLY A 28 7.98 32.22 -12.32
N GLU A 29 8.76 33.22 -11.96
CA GLU A 29 10.21 33.13 -11.92
C GLU A 29 10.69 32.48 -10.62
N TYR A 30 11.68 31.59 -10.73
CA TYR A 30 12.32 30.93 -9.60
C TYR A 30 13.76 31.43 -9.49
N ARG A 31 14.22 31.69 -8.28
CA ARG A 31 15.63 32.00 -7.99
C ARG A 31 16.24 30.92 -7.09
N SER A 32 17.53 30.72 -7.25
CA SER A 32 18.32 29.84 -6.39
C SER A 32 18.57 30.44 -5.02
N LEU A 33 18.82 29.61 -4.05
CA LEU A 33 19.19 30.04 -2.70
C LEU A 33 20.48 30.88 -2.70
N SER A 34 21.42 30.54 -3.59
CA SER A 34 22.69 31.26 -3.80
C SER A 34 22.51 32.73 -4.22
N SER A 35 21.36 33.11 -4.78
CA SER A 35 21.08 34.48 -5.15
C SER A 35 20.74 35.38 -3.95
N TYR A 36 20.47 34.83 -2.79
CA TYR A 36 20.13 35.54 -1.55
C TYR A 36 21.17 35.40 -0.44
N MET A 37 22.05 34.41 -0.52
CA MET A 37 23.09 34.16 0.47
C MET A 37 24.42 34.02 -0.26
N ASP A 38 25.46 34.69 0.23
CA ASP A 38 26.82 34.51 -0.27
C ASP A 38 27.28 33.07 -0.02
N SER A 39 27.82 32.43 -1.08
CA SER A 39 28.19 31.01 -1.06
C SER A 39 29.13 30.65 0.10
N ASP A 40 30.03 31.56 0.47
CA ASP A 40 30.98 31.35 1.54
C ASP A 40 30.34 31.37 2.94
N SER A 41 29.31 32.20 3.15
CA SER A 41 28.58 32.22 4.43
C SER A 41 27.64 31.05 4.61
N MET A 42 27.11 30.48 3.52
CA MET A 42 26.23 29.30 3.56
C MET A 42 27.03 28.01 3.78
N SER A 43 28.17 27.85 3.08
CA SER A 43 29.04 26.68 3.23
C SER A 43 29.69 26.65 4.62
N ALA A 44 30.13 27.79 5.16
CA ALA A 44 30.67 27.89 6.51
C ALA A 44 29.62 27.57 7.59
N SER A 45 28.37 28.02 7.39
CA SER A 45 27.27 27.77 8.36
C SER A 45 26.79 26.33 8.35
N LEU A 46 26.87 25.62 7.20
CA LEU A 46 26.39 24.22 7.06
C LEU A 46 27.45 23.19 7.41
N GLN A 47 28.74 23.47 7.19
CA GLN A 47 29.85 22.57 7.54
C GLN A 47 30.09 22.43 9.04
N ASP A 48 29.67 23.39 9.83
CA ASP A 48 29.91 23.43 11.29
C ASP A 48 28.71 22.99 12.14
N VAL A 49 27.61 22.53 11.52
CA VAL A 49 26.38 22.07 12.24
C VAL A 49 26.69 20.94 13.25
N GLY A 50 27.74 20.17 13.04
CA GLY A 50 28.20 19.14 14.00
C GLY A 50 28.99 19.67 15.20
N LYS A 51 29.38 20.95 15.17
CA LYS A 51 30.13 21.66 16.22
C LYS A 51 29.53 23.00 16.62
N ALA A 52 28.25 23.21 16.20
CA ALA A 52 27.59 24.48 16.33
C ALA A 52 27.38 24.88 17.78
N ASP A 53 27.83 26.10 18.09
CA ASP A 53 27.42 26.78 19.31
C ASP A 53 25.95 27.24 19.22
N GLU A 54 25.42 27.66 20.35
CA GLU A 54 24.00 28.07 20.50
C GLU A 54 23.59 29.18 19.51
N GLN A 55 24.51 30.08 19.13
CA GLN A 55 24.27 31.17 18.17
C GLN A 55 24.14 30.68 16.73
N THR A 56 24.85 29.63 16.34
CA THR A 56 24.77 29.04 15.00
C THR A 56 23.48 28.23 14.85
N LEU A 57 23.05 27.52 15.91
CA LEU A 57 21.75 26.85 15.95
C LEU A 57 20.57 27.85 15.87
N GLU A 58 20.70 29.00 16.51
CA GLU A 58 19.69 30.08 16.45
C GLU A 58 19.59 30.68 15.03
N LYS A 59 20.70 30.91 14.34
CA LYS A 59 20.75 31.37 12.95
C LYS A 59 20.17 30.35 11.97
N VAL A 60 20.52 29.07 12.12
CA VAL A 60 19.92 27.97 11.32
C VAL A 60 18.44 27.87 11.59
N GLY A 61 18.01 27.99 12.85
CA GLY A 61 16.60 28.05 13.24
C GLY A 61 15.85 29.22 12.59
N LEU A 62 16.48 30.38 12.51
CA LEU A 62 15.90 31.58 11.87
C LEU A 62 15.78 31.41 10.36
N VAL A 63 16.80 30.83 9.69
CA VAL A 63 16.76 30.51 8.24
C VAL A 63 15.69 29.47 7.95
N LEU A 64 15.56 28.44 8.79
CA LEU A 64 14.50 27.45 8.67
C LEU A 64 13.11 28.05 8.88
N MET A 65 12.94 29.00 9.84
CA MET A 65 11.69 29.74 10.04
C MET A 65 11.37 30.65 8.85
N LEU A 66 12.37 31.33 8.27
CA LEU A 66 12.19 32.19 7.09
C LEU A 66 11.85 31.34 5.85
N LEU A 67 12.56 30.23 5.63
CA LEU A 67 12.23 29.26 4.58
C LEU A 67 10.85 28.64 4.80
N GLN A 68 10.51 28.35 6.03
CA GLN A 68 9.19 27.87 6.41
C GLN A 68 8.15 28.95 6.12
N GLY A 69 8.35 30.20 6.51
CA GLY A 69 7.43 31.30 6.27
C GLY A 69 7.22 31.61 4.78
N THR A 70 8.28 31.63 3.97
CA THR A 70 8.21 31.90 2.53
C THR A 70 7.65 30.73 1.73
N LEU A 71 8.07 29.50 2.03
CA LEU A 71 7.53 28.29 1.39
C LEU A 71 6.06 28.04 1.75
N PHE A 72 5.63 28.42 2.96
CA PHE A 72 4.28 28.16 3.44
C PHE A 72 3.28 29.26 3.08
N SER A 73 3.69 30.52 2.89
CA SER A 73 2.78 31.60 2.56
C SER A 73 2.33 31.64 1.10
N GLU A 74 3.13 31.07 0.19
CA GLU A 74 2.90 31.17 -1.26
C GLU A 74 2.39 29.88 -1.92
N ILE A 75 2.38 28.74 -1.21
CA ILE A 75 1.84 27.49 -1.74
C ILE A 75 0.70 27.00 -0.82
N PRO A 76 -0.56 27.36 -1.10
CA PRO A 76 -1.72 26.98 -0.27
C PRO A 76 -1.83 25.46 -0.05
N ASP A 77 -1.37 24.66 -1.01
CA ASP A 77 -1.41 23.18 -0.95
C ASP A 77 -0.36 22.60 0.00
N VAL A 78 0.76 23.29 0.24
CA VAL A 78 1.82 22.84 1.16
C VAL A 78 1.40 23.04 2.62
N SER A 79 0.71 24.13 2.94
CA SER A 79 0.22 24.37 4.31
C SER A 79 -0.74 23.28 4.79
N HIS A 80 -1.52 22.70 3.88
CA HIS A 80 -2.43 21.61 4.19
C HIS A 80 -1.69 20.26 4.37
N ARG A 81 -0.57 20.05 3.67
CA ARG A 81 0.25 18.82 3.76
C ARG A 81 1.14 18.79 5.00
N LEU A 82 1.54 19.95 5.52
CA LEU A 82 2.42 20.08 6.68
C LEU A 82 1.67 20.54 7.94
N SER A 83 0.39 20.21 8.07
CA SER A 83 -0.31 20.47 9.33
C SER A 83 0.39 19.76 10.48
N PRO A 84 0.56 20.37 11.66
CA PRO A 84 1.21 19.75 12.81
C PRO A 84 0.59 18.38 13.17
N ALA A 85 -0.71 18.22 12.94
CA ALA A 85 -1.42 16.96 13.17
C ALA A 85 -0.97 15.86 12.20
N ARG A 86 -0.71 16.16 10.91
CA ARG A 86 -0.19 15.18 9.94
C ARG A 86 1.23 14.77 10.29
N VAL A 87 2.08 15.74 10.63
CA VAL A 87 3.46 15.45 11.04
C VAL A 87 3.51 14.58 12.28
N SER A 88 2.71 14.88 13.31
CA SER A 88 2.64 14.06 14.52
C SER A 88 2.12 12.65 14.24
N THR A 89 1.15 12.50 13.33
CA THR A 89 0.63 11.19 12.91
C THR A 89 1.70 10.39 12.15
N GLU A 90 2.44 11.05 11.26
CA GLU A 90 3.55 10.43 10.52
C GLU A 90 4.68 9.98 11.46
N LEU A 91 5.06 10.82 12.42
CA LEU A 91 6.07 10.47 13.43
C LEU A 91 5.63 9.27 14.28
N LEU A 92 4.34 9.23 14.68
CA LEU A 92 3.78 8.08 15.39
C LEU A 92 3.75 6.83 14.53
N TYR A 93 3.36 6.98 13.26
CA TYR A 93 3.34 5.89 12.29
C TYR A 93 4.75 5.29 12.08
N ASN A 94 5.76 6.12 11.92
CA ASN A 94 7.14 5.69 11.67
C ASN A 94 7.90 5.23 12.93
N ARG A 95 7.30 5.39 14.13
CA ARG A 95 7.94 5.00 15.40
C ARG A 95 8.09 3.49 15.58
N PHE A 96 7.19 2.72 14.98
CA PHE A 96 7.13 1.27 15.11
C PHE A 96 7.10 0.61 13.73
N ASP A 97 7.70 -0.57 13.63
CA ASP A 97 7.51 -1.45 12.48
C ASP A 97 6.16 -2.18 12.58
N TRP A 98 5.10 -1.48 12.18
CA TRP A 98 3.74 -2.00 12.23
C TRP A 98 3.56 -3.23 11.35
N THR A 99 4.29 -3.31 10.22
CA THR A 99 4.20 -4.45 9.30
C THR A 99 4.68 -5.71 9.97
N MET A 100 5.85 -5.64 10.62
CA MET A 100 6.40 -6.77 11.39
C MET A 100 5.47 -7.17 12.53
N LEU A 101 4.93 -6.21 13.29
CA LEU A 101 4.01 -6.47 14.39
C LEU A 101 2.72 -7.15 13.91
N CYS A 102 2.10 -6.65 12.84
CA CYS A 102 0.91 -7.25 12.25
C CYS A 102 1.20 -8.64 11.66
N MET A 103 2.35 -8.83 11.00
CA MET A 103 2.79 -10.10 10.46
C MET A 103 2.90 -11.17 11.55
N ILE A 104 3.64 -10.86 12.62
CA ILE A 104 3.81 -11.79 13.76
C ILE A 104 2.45 -12.08 14.41
N SER A 105 1.62 -11.05 14.61
CA SER A 105 0.28 -11.20 15.17
C SER A 105 -0.60 -12.09 14.28
N ALA A 106 -0.52 -11.97 12.97
CA ALA A 106 -1.28 -12.78 12.02
C ALA A 106 -0.82 -14.26 12.04
N PHE A 107 0.50 -14.53 12.11
CA PHE A 107 1.02 -15.91 12.26
C PHE A 107 0.58 -16.54 13.58
N LEU A 108 0.71 -15.82 14.69
CA LEU A 108 0.27 -16.31 16.01
C LEU A 108 -1.24 -16.57 16.02
N LEU A 109 -2.01 -15.68 15.40
CA LEU A 109 -3.45 -15.83 15.29
C LEU A 109 -3.84 -17.06 14.45
N ALA A 110 -3.20 -17.29 13.30
CA ALA A 110 -3.42 -18.47 12.48
C ALA A 110 -3.11 -19.76 13.26
N PHE A 111 -2.02 -19.76 14.02
CA PHE A 111 -1.65 -20.86 14.90
C PHE A 111 -2.69 -21.11 16.01
N LEU A 112 -3.07 -20.06 16.76
CA LEU A 112 -4.06 -20.15 17.84
C LEU A 112 -5.42 -20.63 17.34
N LEU A 113 -5.90 -20.13 16.21
CA LEU A 113 -7.14 -20.57 15.59
C LEU A 113 -7.08 -22.05 15.19
N THR A 114 -5.97 -22.48 14.61
CA THR A 114 -5.76 -23.90 14.20
C THR A 114 -5.70 -24.82 15.41
N VAL A 115 -4.97 -24.45 16.46
CA VAL A 115 -4.90 -25.21 17.73
C VAL A 115 -6.25 -25.26 18.41
N SER A 116 -6.97 -24.15 18.49
CA SER A 116 -8.31 -24.07 19.10
C SER A 116 -9.30 -25.01 18.40
N GLN A 117 -9.21 -25.11 17.07
CA GLN A 117 -10.02 -26.07 16.29
C GLN A 117 -9.61 -27.52 16.58
N ARG A 118 -8.29 -27.80 16.58
CA ARG A 118 -7.78 -29.17 16.73
C ARG A 118 -8.13 -29.77 18.09
N PHE A 119 -8.13 -28.95 19.16
CA PHE A 119 -8.38 -29.37 20.53
C PHE A 119 -9.77 -28.98 21.05
N SER A 120 -10.65 -28.44 20.18
CA SER A 120 -12.02 -28.01 20.52
C SER A 120 -12.10 -27.05 21.73
N LEU A 121 -11.12 -26.12 21.82
CA LEU A 121 -11.00 -25.18 22.92
C LEU A 121 -11.95 -23.98 22.70
N ARG A 122 -13.13 -24.00 23.32
CA ARG A 122 -14.14 -22.94 23.15
C ARG A 122 -13.62 -21.54 23.55
N TRP A 123 -12.95 -21.44 24.67
CA TRP A 123 -12.35 -20.17 25.14
C TRP A 123 -11.22 -19.71 24.24
N GLY A 124 -10.40 -20.64 23.75
CA GLY A 124 -9.34 -20.31 22.79
C GLY A 124 -9.89 -19.75 21.48
N ALA A 125 -10.99 -20.31 20.97
CA ALA A 125 -11.64 -19.81 19.76
C ALA A 125 -12.23 -18.39 19.97
N LEU A 126 -12.86 -18.12 21.12
CA LEU A 126 -13.39 -16.78 21.43
C LEU A 126 -12.27 -15.74 21.50
N VAL A 127 -11.20 -16.03 22.27
CA VAL A 127 -10.03 -15.13 22.39
C VAL A 127 -9.41 -14.88 21.01
N ALA A 128 -9.20 -15.94 20.23
CA ALA A 128 -8.64 -15.80 18.90
C ALA A 128 -9.54 -14.96 17.96
N SER A 129 -10.87 -15.10 18.06
CA SER A 129 -11.79 -14.25 17.26
C SER A 129 -11.75 -12.78 17.68
N ILE A 130 -11.59 -12.49 18.98
CA ILE A 130 -11.38 -11.11 19.45
C ILE A 130 -10.07 -10.54 18.91
N LEU A 131 -8.98 -11.31 18.98
CA LEU A 131 -7.68 -10.91 18.44
C LEU A 131 -7.73 -10.73 16.92
N HIS A 132 -8.54 -11.54 16.23
CA HIS A 132 -8.79 -11.39 14.79
C HIS A 132 -9.45 -10.05 14.46
N GLY A 133 -10.46 -9.67 15.24
CA GLY A 133 -11.10 -8.36 15.14
C GLY A 133 -10.14 -7.20 15.46
N ALA A 134 -9.30 -7.36 16.48
CA ALA A 134 -8.28 -6.37 16.85
C ALA A 134 -7.25 -6.18 15.72
N LEU A 135 -6.79 -7.27 15.08
CA LEU A 135 -5.87 -7.19 13.94
C LEU A 135 -6.53 -6.51 12.73
N ALA A 136 -7.81 -6.82 12.43
CA ALA A 136 -8.57 -6.12 11.39
C ALA A 136 -8.63 -4.62 11.64
N LEU A 137 -8.93 -4.22 12.88
CA LEU A 137 -8.97 -2.81 13.29
C LEU A 137 -7.59 -2.16 13.16
N THR A 138 -6.52 -2.83 13.56
CA THR A 138 -5.15 -2.31 13.42
C THR A 138 -4.80 -2.06 11.95
N LEU A 139 -5.05 -3.04 11.06
CA LEU A 139 -4.80 -2.89 9.63
C LEU A 139 -5.63 -1.75 9.01
N MET A 140 -6.90 -1.62 9.42
CA MET A 140 -7.76 -0.50 9.01
C MET A 140 -7.19 0.85 9.45
N LEU A 141 -6.74 0.96 10.70
CA LEU A 141 -6.15 2.19 11.24
C LEU A 141 -4.83 2.54 10.54
N LEU A 142 -4.00 1.55 10.19
CA LEU A 142 -2.78 1.76 9.43
C LEU A 142 -3.07 2.31 8.02
N LEU A 143 -4.05 1.74 7.32
CA LEU A 143 -4.49 2.24 6.02
C LEU A 143 -5.09 3.65 6.13
N ALA A 144 -5.90 3.91 7.16
CA ALA A 144 -6.47 5.23 7.41
C ALA A 144 -5.38 6.27 7.75
N ALA A 145 -4.38 5.90 8.55
CA ALA A 145 -3.25 6.77 8.85
C ALA A 145 -2.44 7.10 7.59
N ARG A 146 -2.15 6.11 6.73
CA ARG A 146 -1.49 6.35 5.43
C ARG A 146 -2.31 7.27 4.56
N TRP A 147 -3.63 7.05 4.44
CA TRP A 147 -4.51 7.94 3.69
C TRP A 147 -4.47 9.38 4.23
N TYR A 148 -4.56 9.54 5.55
CA TYR A 148 -4.51 10.85 6.18
C TYR A 148 -3.17 11.57 5.95
N ILE A 149 -2.04 10.86 6.06
CA ILE A 149 -0.70 11.40 5.85
C ILE A 149 -0.46 11.74 4.38
N SER A 150 -0.77 10.82 3.46
CA SER A 150 -0.51 10.97 2.02
C SER A 150 -1.49 11.93 1.33
N GLY A 151 -2.73 12.02 1.83
CA GLY A 151 -3.83 12.74 1.18
C GLY A 151 -4.45 12.03 -0.03
N HIS A 152 -4.05 10.81 -0.31
CA HIS A 152 -4.61 9.96 -1.36
C HIS A 152 -4.92 8.54 -0.85
N ILE A 153 -5.73 7.79 -1.59
CA ILE A 153 -6.10 6.41 -1.24
C ILE A 153 -4.82 5.55 -1.21
N PRO A 154 -4.55 4.77 -0.13
CA PRO A 154 -3.33 4.01 0.05
C PRO A 154 -3.33 2.71 -0.79
N LEU A 155 -3.27 2.84 -2.10
CA LEU A 155 -3.23 1.78 -3.11
C LEU A 155 -2.27 2.14 -4.25
N SER A 156 -1.28 2.99 -3.97
CA SER A 156 -0.38 3.56 -4.98
C SER A 156 0.84 2.70 -5.28
N ASN A 157 1.21 1.80 -4.39
CA ASN A 157 2.38 0.93 -4.53
C ASN A 157 2.10 -0.50 -4.02
N GLY A 158 3.07 -1.40 -4.25
CA GLY A 158 2.96 -2.80 -3.86
C GLY A 158 2.79 -3.00 -2.35
N TYR A 159 3.48 -2.20 -1.53
CA TYR A 159 3.36 -2.26 -0.07
C TYR A 159 1.92 -1.96 0.40
N GLU A 160 1.32 -0.90 -0.11
CA GLU A 160 -0.05 -0.48 0.24
C GLU A 160 -1.09 -1.49 -0.21
N THR A 161 -0.91 -2.07 -1.41
CA THR A 161 -1.82 -3.11 -1.89
C THR A 161 -1.72 -4.39 -1.06
N MET A 162 -0.53 -4.78 -0.57
CA MET A 162 -0.36 -5.93 0.34
C MET A 162 -1.01 -5.69 1.70
N LEU A 163 -0.88 -4.48 2.27
CA LEU A 163 -1.61 -4.10 3.48
C LEU A 163 -3.12 -4.18 3.28
N PHE A 164 -3.60 -3.67 2.14
CA PHE A 164 -5.03 -3.65 1.82
C PHE A 164 -5.58 -5.06 1.60
N VAL A 165 -4.88 -5.94 0.88
CA VAL A 165 -5.26 -7.36 0.72
C VAL A 165 -5.28 -8.06 2.08
N SER A 166 -4.29 -7.80 2.95
CA SER A 166 -4.25 -8.35 4.31
C SER A 166 -5.48 -7.90 5.12
N PHE A 167 -5.85 -6.63 5.02
CA PHE A 167 -7.07 -6.11 5.63
C PHE A 167 -8.33 -6.78 5.06
N CYS A 168 -8.42 -6.97 3.73
CA CYS A 168 -9.56 -7.65 3.09
C CYS A 168 -9.68 -9.12 3.51
N LEU A 169 -8.55 -9.83 3.65
CA LEU A 169 -8.53 -11.22 4.13
C LEU A 169 -9.04 -11.31 5.57
N ILE A 170 -8.48 -10.52 6.47
CA ILE A 170 -8.85 -10.53 7.89
C ILE A 170 -10.25 -9.96 8.09
N GLY A 171 -10.54 -8.77 7.57
CA GLY A 171 -11.81 -8.08 7.75
C GLY A 171 -12.98 -8.79 7.10
N GLY A 172 -12.78 -9.33 5.88
CA GLY A 172 -13.81 -10.06 5.15
C GLY A 172 -14.31 -11.30 5.89
N THR A 173 -13.46 -11.94 6.67
CA THR A 173 -13.82 -13.18 7.41
C THR A 173 -14.50 -12.91 8.75
N LEU A 174 -14.54 -11.67 9.24
CA LEU A 174 -15.30 -11.31 10.44
C LEU A 174 -16.81 -11.56 10.27
N LEU A 175 -17.31 -11.41 9.03
CA LEU A 175 -18.73 -11.57 8.72
C LEU A 175 -19.15 -13.03 8.64
N TRP A 176 -18.23 -13.97 8.41
CA TRP A 176 -18.53 -15.39 8.16
C TRP A 176 -18.39 -16.32 9.36
N GLY A 177 -17.79 -15.88 10.46
CA GLY A 177 -17.73 -16.60 11.74
C GLY A 177 -17.04 -17.97 11.78
N HIS A 178 -16.63 -18.53 10.63
CA HIS A 178 -16.02 -19.84 10.56
C HIS A 178 -14.53 -19.81 10.91
N VAL A 179 -14.16 -20.43 12.02
CA VAL A 179 -12.78 -20.45 12.53
C VAL A 179 -11.77 -21.00 11.50
N ARG A 180 -12.16 -21.95 10.64
CA ARG A 180 -11.29 -22.44 9.55
C ARG A 180 -10.98 -21.34 8.53
N LEU A 181 -11.99 -20.57 8.16
CA LEU A 181 -11.84 -19.46 7.21
C LEU A 181 -10.98 -18.36 7.81
N GLN A 182 -11.20 -18.02 9.09
CA GLN A 182 -10.38 -17.04 9.82
C GLN A 182 -8.93 -17.49 9.94
N SER A 183 -8.67 -18.79 10.22
CA SER A 183 -7.31 -19.34 10.28
C SER A 183 -6.59 -19.23 8.93
N PHE A 184 -7.27 -19.57 7.83
CA PHE A 184 -6.72 -19.45 6.49
C PHE A 184 -6.49 -17.99 6.10
N ALA A 185 -7.42 -17.10 6.42
CA ALA A 185 -7.28 -15.66 6.20
C ALA A 185 -6.09 -15.07 6.96
N ALA A 186 -5.92 -15.46 8.23
CA ALA A 186 -4.79 -15.02 9.04
C ALA A 186 -3.45 -15.50 8.47
N LEU A 187 -3.37 -16.74 7.99
CA LEU A 187 -2.18 -17.27 7.30
C LEU A 187 -1.90 -16.52 6.00
N GLY A 188 -2.93 -16.25 5.19
CA GLY A 188 -2.80 -15.50 3.96
C GLY A 188 -2.35 -14.06 4.21
N ALA A 189 -2.93 -13.38 5.21
CA ALA A 189 -2.52 -12.04 5.61
C ALA A 189 -1.08 -12.02 6.13
N ALA A 190 -0.70 -13.01 6.95
CA ALA A 190 0.67 -13.15 7.43
C ALA A 190 1.68 -13.31 6.27
N PHE A 191 1.32 -14.09 5.25
CA PHE A 191 2.14 -14.25 4.04
C PHE A 191 2.27 -12.94 3.26
N MET A 192 1.16 -12.21 3.04
CA MET A 192 1.18 -10.90 2.35
C MET A 192 2.04 -9.88 3.11
N LEU A 193 1.90 -9.82 4.44
CA LEU A 193 2.69 -8.92 5.29
C LEU A 193 4.16 -9.35 5.35
N LEU A 194 4.45 -10.67 5.31
CA LEU A 194 5.82 -11.17 5.22
C LEU A 194 6.50 -10.71 3.94
N VAL A 195 5.82 -10.83 2.80
CA VAL A 195 6.36 -10.36 1.51
C VAL A 195 6.52 -8.84 1.52
N ALA A 196 5.58 -8.09 2.11
CA ALA A 196 5.69 -6.65 2.25
C ALA A 196 6.87 -6.22 3.15
N HIS A 197 7.21 -7.03 4.17
CA HIS A 197 8.31 -6.74 5.10
C HIS A 197 9.68 -7.17 4.56
N LEU A 198 9.77 -8.35 3.92
CA LEU A 198 11.04 -8.90 3.39
C LEU A 198 11.35 -8.45 1.97
N GLY A 199 10.33 -8.05 1.21
CA GLY A 199 10.53 -7.50 -0.14
C GLY A 199 11.27 -6.18 -0.09
N GLU A 200 12.05 -5.86 -1.10
CA GLU A 200 12.68 -4.54 -1.29
C GLU A 200 11.63 -3.47 -1.66
N ILE A 201 10.41 -3.62 -1.13
CA ILE A 201 9.28 -2.74 -1.42
C ILE A 201 9.34 -1.57 -0.45
N ASN A 202 9.55 -0.38 -0.99
CA ASN A 202 9.69 0.82 -0.19
C ASN A 202 8.39 1.12 0.61
N PRO A 203 8.41 1.06 1.95
CA PRO A 203 7.25 1.37 2.78
C PRO A 203 6.98 2.87 2.91
N GLN A 204 7.85 3.72 2.36
CA GLN A 204 7.72 5.18 2.46
C GLN A 204 6.46 5.66 1.74
N ILE A 205 5.88 6.73 2.27
CA ILE A 205 4.75 7.42 1.66
C ILE A 205 5.34 8.39 0.62
N THR A 206 5.17 8.05 -0.66
CA THR A 206 5.68 8.87 -1.78
C THR A 206 4.54 9.67 -2.43
N PRO A 207 4.83 10.84 -3.01
CA PRO A 207 3.86 11.57 -3.82
C PRO A 207 3.42 10.72 -5.01
N LEU A 208 2.13 10.77 -5.35
CA LEU A 208 1.59 10.09 -6.52
C LEU A 208 2.08 10.76 -7.82
N MET A 209 2.45 9.93 -8.79
CA MET A 209 2.61 10.41 -10.17
C MET A 209 1.27 10.92 -10.71
N PRO A 210 1.25 11.97 -11.55
CA PRO A 210 0.00 12.57 -12.05
C PRO A 210 -0.94 11.58 -12.73
N VAL A 211 -0.42 10.61 -13.48
CA VAL A 211 -1.21 9.57 -14.15
C VAL A 211 -1.95 8.65 -13.19
N LEU A 212 -1.45 8.51 -11.96
CA LEU A 212 -2.06 7.71 -10.90
C LEU A 212 -3.14 8.47 -10.11
N HIS A 213 -3.28 9.78 -10.33
CA HIS A 213 -4.31 10.64 -9.73
C HIS A 213 -5.66 10.47 -10.44
N SER A 214 -6.19 9.25 -10.47
CA SER A 214 -7.45 8.96 -11.14
C SER A 214 -8.41 8.21 -10.21
N PRO A 215 -9.65 8.68 -10.03
CA PRO A 215 -10.67 7.95 -9.27
C PRO A 215 -10.97 6.57 -9.88
N TRP A 216 -10.90 6.45 -11.21
CA TRP A 216 -11.10 5.19 -11.92
C TRP A 216 -10.03 4.16 -11.57
N LEU A 217 -8.76 4.59 -11.49
CA LEU A 217 -7.66 3.72 -11.09
C LEU A 217 -7.84 3.24 -9.66
N SER A 218 -8.15 4.16 -8.73
CA SER A 218 -8.35 3.81 -7.32
C SER A 218 -9.51 2.83 -7.13
N ALA A 219 -10.63 3.01 -7.86
CA ALA A 219 -11.76 2.09 -7.84
C ALA A 219 -11.38 0.73 -8.46
N HIS A 220 -10.69 0.73 -9.60
CA HIS A 220 -10.17 -0.48 -10.24
C HIS A 220 -9.30 -1.29 -9.28
N VAL A 221 -8.25 -0.69 -8.74
CA VAL A 221 -7.30 -1.38 -7.86
C VAL A 221 -8.01 -1.90 -6.60
N SER A 222 -8.90 -1.09 -5.98
CA SER A 222 -9.66 -1.52 -4.80
C SER A 222 -10.47 -2.79 -5.07
N ILE A 223 -11.24 -2.82 -6.16
CA ILE A 223 -12.11 -3.94 -6.51
C ILE A 223 -11.28 -5.17 -6.91
N ILE A 224 -10.18 -5.00 -7.63
CA ILE A 224 -9.26 -6.10 -7.97
C ILE A 224 -8.68 -6.71 -6.70
N MET A 225 -8.20 -5.91 -5.74
CA MET A 225 -7.60 -6.42 -4.51
C MET A 225 -8.63 -7.13 -3.62
N ILE A 226 -9.87 -6.60 -3.52
CA ILE A 226 -10.99 -7.28 -2.87
C ILE A 226 -11.26 -8.62 -3.55
N SER A 227 -11.31 -8.64 -4.88
CA SER A 227 -11.50 -9.87 -5.64
C SER A 227 -10.41 -10.90 -5.33
N TYR A 228 -9.15 -10.51 -5.31
CA TYR A 228 -8.03 -11.41 -5.03
C TYR A 228 -8.11 -12.01 -3.62
N ALA A 229 -8.49 -11.22 -2.62
CA ALA A 229 -8.75 -11.73 -1.28
C ALA A 229 -9.90 -12.76 -1.27
N LEU A 230 -11.02 -12.46 -1.92
CA LEU A 230 -12.18 -13.37 -2.01
C LEU A 230 -11.85 -14.63 -2.81
N LEU A 231 -11.08 -14.54 -3.90
CA LEU A 231 -10.63 -15.70 -4.68
C LEU A 231 -9.74 -16.62 -3.85
N ALA A 232 -8.82 -16.08 -3.07
CA ALA A 232 -8.01 -16.87 -2.16
C ALA A 232 -8.87 -17.55 -1.09
N LEU A 233 -9.81 -16.84 -0.48
CA LEU A 233 -10.73 -17.37 0.53
C LEU A 233 -11.70 -18.42 -0.04
N SER A 234 -12.01 -18.37 -1.35
CA SER A 234 -12.89 -19.32 -2.01
C SER A 234 -12.36 -20.76 -2.01
N LEU A 235 -11.06 -20.96 -1.77
CA LEU A 235 -10.45 -22.27 -1.56
C LEU A 235 -11.06 -22.99 -0.34
N VAL A 236 -11.39 -22.25 0.70
CA VAL A 236 -11.96 -22.77 1.95
C VAL A 236 -13.49 -22.66 1.94
N GLU A 237 -14.02 -21.54 1.46
CA GLU A 237 -15.45 -21.22 1.45
C GLU A 237 -15.94 -20.97 0.02
N ARG A 238 -16.52 -22.01 -0.57
CA ARG A 238 -16.97 -22.02 -1.98
C ARG A 238 -18.00 -20.92 -2.30
N ALA A 239 -18.80 -20.51 -1.31
CA ALA A 239 -19.79 -19.45 -1.51
C ALA A 239 -19.18 -18.12 -1.94
N LEU A 240 -17.89 -17.87 -1.59
CA LEU A 240 -17.16 -16.67 -1.96
C LEU A 240 -16.71 -16.64 -3.43
N LEU A 241 -16.75 -17.76 -4.14
CA LEU A 241 -16.28 -17.82 -5.54
C LEU A 241 -17.11 -16.93 -6.47
N ARG A 242 -18.43 -16.92 -6.33
CA ARG A 242 -19.32 -16.10 -7.20
C ARG A 242 -19.05 -14.60 -7.01
N PRO A 243 -19.14 -14.03 -5.81
CA PRO A 243 -18.86 -12.61 -5.62
C PRO A 243 -17.39 -12.26 -6.00
N ALA A 244 -16.43 -13.14 -5.77
CA ALA A 244 -15.05 -12.92 -6.15
C ALA A 244 -14.88 -12.76 -7.67
N VAL A 245 -15.44 -13.68 -8.46
CA VAL A 245 -15.40 -13.61 -9.93
C VAL A 245 -16.14 -12.39 -10.47
N MET A 246 -17.27 -12.02 -9.86
CA MET A 246 -17.99 -10.79 -10.23
C MET A 246 -17.16 -9.54 -9.96
N CYS A 247 -16.50 -9.45 -8.80
CA CYS A 247 -15.59 -8.37 -8.48
C CYS A 247 -14.39 -8.33 -9.45
N LEU A 248 -13.83 -9.49 -9.81
CA LEU A 248 -12.73 -9.55 -10.77
C LEU A 248 -13.15 -9.01 -12.14
N ALA A 249 -14.29 -9.45 -12.66
CA ALA A 249 -14.83 -8.96 -13.92
C ALA A 249 -15.07 -7.45 -13.87
N ALA A 250 -15.76 -6.96 -12.83
CA ALA A 250 -16.01 -5.53 -12.65
C ALA A 250 -14.69 -4.73 -12.57
N GLY A 251 -13.70 -5.25 -11.84
CA GLY A 251 -12.38 -4.64 -11.74
C GLY A 251 -11.68 -4.56 -13.10
N ILE A 252 -11.69 -5.62 -13.91
CA ILE A 252 -11.13 -5.63 -15.26
C ILE A 252 -11.80 -4.56 -16.14
N PHE A 253 -13.12 -4.45 -16.11
CA PHE A 253 -13.84 -3.40 -16.86
C PHE A 253 -13.46 -1.99 -16.42
N LEU A 254 -13.36 -1.73 -15.12
CA LEU A 254 -12.91 -0.43 -14.61
C LEU A 254 -11.47 -0.12 -15.04
N GLY A 255 -10.61 -1.13 -15.06
CA GLY A 255 -9.25 -0.99 -15.56
C GLY A 255 -9.20 -0.64 -17.04
N ALA A 256 -10.05 -1.27 -17.86
CA ALA A 256 -10.17 -0.94 -19.28
C ALA A 256 -10.64 0.51 -19.50
N VAL A 257 -11.62 0.98 -18.70
CA VAL A 257 -12.07 2.39 -18.77
C VAL A 257 -10.93 3.33 -18.40
N TRP A 258 -10.18 3.05 -17.33
CA TRP A 258 -9.02 3.84 -16.95
C TRP A 258 -7.93 3.83 -18.02
N ALA A 259 -7.62 2.67 -18.60
CA ALA A 259 -6.63 2.53 -19.67
C ALA A 259 -6.99 3.39 -20.89
N ASN A 260 -8.27 3.39 -21.30
CA ASN A 260 -8.71 4.25 -22.39
C ASN A 260 -8.57 5.74 -22.09
N VAL A 261 -8.90 6.17 -20.86
CA VAL A 261 -8.75 7.58 -20.45
C VAL A 261 -7.28 7.99 -20.38
N SER A 262 -6.40 7.09 -19.93
CA SER A 262 -4.99 7.39 -19.69
C SER A 262 -4.10 7.20 -20.93
N TRP A 263 -4.40 6.22 -21.77
CA TRP A 263 -3.57 5.79 -22.91
C TRP A 263 -4.31 5.73 -24.24
N GLY A 264 -5.63 6.01 -24.28
CA GLY A 264 -6.42 6.01 -25.50
C GLY A 264 -6.83 4.63 -26.01
N THR A 265 -6.56 3.55 -25.28
CA THR A 265 -6.93 2.18 -25.63
C THR A 265 -7.51 1.44 -24.45
N TYR A 266 -8.60 0.67 -24.66
CA TYR A 266 -9.23 -0.11 -23.62
C TYR A 266 -8.43 -1.36 -23.22
N TRP A 267 -7.62 -1.89 -24.14
CA TRP A 267 -6.91 -3.16 -23.98
C TRP A 267 -5.66 -3.19 -24.86
N SER A 268 -4.51 -3.50 -24.28
CA SER A 268 -3.21 -3.50 -24.96
C SER A 268 -2.49 -4.85 -24.94
N TRP A 269 -3.11 -5.89 -24.37
CA TRP A 269 -2.50 -7.20 -24.10
C TRP A 269 -1.26 -7.11 -23.19
N ASP A 270 -1.22 -6.12 -22.34
CA ASP A 270 -0.21 -6.03 -21.29
C ASP A 270 -0.24 -7.30 -20.42
N PRO A 271 0.89 -7.73 -19.85
CA PRO A 271 0.93 -8.91 -18.97
C PRO A 271 -0.07 -8.88 -17.83
N LYS A 272 -0.35 -7.71 -17.21
CA LYS A 272 -1.36 -7.59 -16.14
C LYS A 272 -2.78 -7.83 -16.65
N GLU A 273 -3.11 -7.27 -17.80
CA GLU A 273 -4.42 -7.47 -18.45
C GLU A 273 -4.61 -8.95 -18.84
N SER A 274 -3.61 -9.53 -19.50
CA SER A 274 -3.64 -10.92 -19.96
C SER A 274 -3.78 -11.91 -18.79
N TRP A 275 -3.00 -11.75 -17.73
CA TRP A 275 -3.08 -12.63 -16.56
C TRP A 275 -4.34 -12.42 -15.73
N ALA A 276 -4.89 -11.19 -15.67
CA ALA A 276 -6.19 -10.94 -15.06
C ALA A 276 -7.30 -11.68 -15.81
N LEU A 277 -7.26 -11.67 -17.15
CA LEU A 277 -8.21 -12.43 -17.98
C LEU A 277 -8.04 -13.94 -17.78
N VAL A 278 -6.81 -14.47 -17.78
CA VAL A 278 -6.53 -15.89 -17.48
C VAL A 278 -7.09 -16.26 -16.11
N CYS A 279 -6.86 -15.45 -15.10
CA CYS A 279 -7.38 -15.64 -13.75
C CYS A 279 -8.92 -15.66 -13.75
N LEU A 280 -9.57 -14.73 -14.47
CA LEU A 280 -11.03 -14.68 -14.61
C LEU A 280 -11.56 -15.99 -15.24
N ILE A 281 -10.96 -16.46 -16.32
CA ILE A 281 -11.37 -17.72 -16.99
C ILE A 281 -11.20 -18.90 -16.05
N VAL A 282 -10.02 -19.05 -15.43
CA VAL A 282 -9.70 -20.19 -14.53
C VAL A 282 -10.69 -20.23 -13.38
N TYR A 283 -10.95 -19.15 -12.68
CA TYR A 283 -11.90 -19.14 -11.57
C TYR A 283 -13.38 -19.18 -11.98
N SER A 284 -13.70 -18.91 -13.25
CA SER A 284 -15.07 -19.04 -13.76
C SER A 284 -15.45 -20.52 -14.03
N ILE A 285 -14.49 -21.40 -14.35
CA ILE A 285 -14.75 -22.80 -14.68
C ILE A 285 -15.57 -23.52 -13.60
N PRO A 286 -15.23 -23.47 -12.30
CA PRO A 286 -16.00 -24.17 -11.26
C PRO A 286 -17.43 -23.62 -11.05
N LEU A 287 -17.75 -22.43 -11.57
CA LEU A 287 -19.11 -21.89 -11.53
C LEU A 287 -20.08 -22.70 -12.42
N HIS A 288 -19.55 -23.38 -13.43
CA HIS A 288 -20.31 -24.20 -14.38
C HIS A 288 -20.47 -25.66 -13.89
N GLN A 289 -20.61 -25.88 -12.58
CA GLN A 289 -20.74 -27.22 -11.97
C GLN A 289 -21.94 -28.02 -12.47
N GLU A 290 -22.97 -27.36 -13.02
CA GLU A 290 -24.11 -28.05 -13.63
C GLU A 290 -23.71 -28.79 -14.90
N SER A 291 -22.90 -28.16 -15.74
CA SER A 291 -22.35 -28.71 -16.97
C SER A 291 -21.08 -29.55 -16.73
N LEU A 292 -20.40 -29.31 -15.61
CA LEU A 292 -19.15 -29.98 -15.22
C LEU A 292 -19.32 -30.69 -13.85
N PRO A 293 -19.99 -31.85 -13.80
CA PRO A 293 -20.31 -32.54 -12.54
C PRO A 293 -19.10 -32.88 -11.68
N TRP A 294 -17.90 -32.92 -12.27
CA TRP A 294 -16.64 -33.16 -11.56
C TRP A 294 -16.45 -32.16 -10.39
N PHE A 295 -16.87 -30.91 -10.55
CA PHE A 295 -16.80 -29.88 -9.52
C PHE A 295 -17.85 -29.99 -8.41
N ARG A 296 -18.84 -30.88 -8.52
CA ARG A 296 -19.82 -31.11 -7.46
C ARG A 296 -19.16 -31.74 -6.21
N LYS A 297 -18.06 -32.49 -6.39
CA LYS A 297 -17.32 -33.08 -5.27
C LYS A 297 -16.37 -32.05 -4.67
N ASP A 298 -16.46 -31.82 -3.37
CA ASP A 298 -15.63 -30.84 -2.65
C ASP A 298 -14.13 -31.12 -2.79
N ALA A 299 -13.71 -32.38 -2.82
CA ALA A 299 -12.30 -32.73 -3.01
C ALA A 299 -11.75 -32.25 -4.35
N HIS A 300 -12.51 -32.41 -5.42
CA HIS A 300 -12.13 -31.96 -6.75
C HIS A 300 -12.13 -30.44 -6.86
N TYR A 301 -13.15 -29.80 -6.28
CA TYR A 301 -13.21 -28.34 -6.19
C TYR A 301 -11.97 -27.79 -5.48
N ARG A 302 -11.61 -28.33 -4.30
CA ARG A 302 -10.44 -27.86 -3.53
C ARG A 302 -9.14 -28.07 -4.28
N LEU A 303 -8.95 -29.24 -4.91
CA LEU A 303 -7.76 -29.51 -5.71
C LEU A 303 -7.63 -28.49 -6.86
N TYR A 304 -8.72 -28.24 -7.58
CA TYR A 304 -8.72 -27.25 -8.64
C TYR A 304 -8.48 -25.84 -8.11
N SER A 305 -9.13 -25.44 -7.03
CA SER A 305 -8.97 -24.13 -6.42
C SER A 305 -7.56 -23.89 -5.90
N LEU A 306 -6.84 -24.95 -5.48
CA LEU A 306 -5.43 -24.86 -5.12
C LEU A 306 -4.56 -24.55 -6.35
N LEU A 307 -4.85 -25.18 -7.51
CA LEU A 307 -4.18 -24.85 -8.77
C LEU A 307 -4.54 -23.44 -9.26
N ALA A 308 -5.81 -23.04 -9.10
CA ALA A 308 -6.26 -21.70 -9.41
C ALA A 308 -5.58 -20.63 -8.52
N LEU A 309 -5.29 -20.96 -7.26
CA LEU A 309 -4.51 -20.08 -6.37
C LEU A 309 -3.10 -19.84 -6.91
N ALA A 310 -2.45 -20.82 -7.52
CA ALA A 310 -1.16 -20.61 -8.17
C ALA A 310 -1.27 -19.62 -9.35
N CYS A 311 -2.37 -19.67 -10.12
CA CYS A 311 -2.65 -18.69 -11.16
C CYS A 311 -2.84 -17.27 -10.56
N LEU A 312 -3.56 -17.15 -9.44
CA LEU A 312 -3.73 -15.88 -8.73
C LEU A 312 -2.39 -15.33 -8.23
N LEU A 313 -1.54 -16.17 -7.64
CA LEU A 313 -0.21 -15.76 -7.19
C LEU A 313 0.68 -15.33 -8.36
N MET A 314 0.59 -16.01 -9.51
CA MET A 314 1.27 -15.58 -10.73
C MET A 314 0.74 -14.22 -11.21
N THR A 315 -0.57 -14.00 -11.18
CA THR A 315 -1.19 -12.72 -11.58
C THR A 315 -0.74 -11.57 -10.67
N TYR A 316 -0.64 -11.79 -9.37
CA TYR A 316 -0.27 -10.76 -8.42
C TYR A 316 1.25 -10.57 -8.33
N PHE A 317 2.02 -11.64 -8.08
CA PHE A 317 3.47 -11.56 -7.87
C PHE A 317 4.25 -11.75 -9.17
N GLY A 318 3.93 -12.76 -9.97
CA GLY A 318 4.69 -13.10 -11.17
C GLY A 318 4.71 -11.96 -12.17
N VAL A 319 3.55 -11.33 -12.41
CA VAL A 319 3.46 -10.20 -13.35
C VAL A 319 4.21 -8.97 -12.82
N ASN A 320 4.17 -8.71 -11.52
CA ASN A 320 4.83 -7.52 -10.95
C ASN A 320 6.36 -7.65 -10.86
N TYR A 321 6.87 -8.87 -10.62
CA TYR A 321 8.30 -9.07 -10.33
C TYR A 321 9.06 -9.82 -11.43
N LEU A 322 8.37 -10.59 -12.28
CA LEU A 322 9.01 -11.41 -13.33
C LEU A 322 8.72 -10.91 -14.74
N LEU A 323 7.56 -10.31 -14.98
CA LEU A 323 7.12 -9.87 -16.28
C LEU A 323 7.05 -8.33 -16.29
N GLY A 324 7.93 -7.68 -17.02
CA GLY A 324 7.84 -6.24 -17.25
C GLY A 324 6.58 -5.87 -18.05
N GLY A 325 6.11 -4.61 -17.97
CA GLY A 325 4.96 -4.12 -18.76
C GLY A 325 4.70 -2.64 -18.54
N MET A 326 3.74 -2.08 -19.29
CA MET A 326 3.36 -0.66 -19.17
C MET A 326 2.81 -0.28 -17.80
N HIS A 327 2.36 -1.26 -17.01
CA HIS A 327 1.84 -1.10 -15.65
C HIS A 327 2.91 -1.28 -14.55
N SER A 328 4.20 -1.37 -14.87
CA SER A 328 5.26 -1.56 -13.89
C SER A 328 5.65 -0.26 -13.16
N TYR A 329 4.65 0.42 -12.58
CA TYR A 329 4.85 1.59 -11.70
C TYR A 329 5.17 1.20 -10.25
N ALA A 330 5.32 -0.07 -9.95
CA ALA A 330 5.48 -0.61 -8.60
C ALA A 330 6.93 -1.01 -8.31
N GLY A 331 7.87 -0.44 -9.04
CA GLY A 331 9.32 -0.60 -8.80
C GLY A 331 9.84 0.41 -7.80
#